data_31aa16b48becd8c852b1d7a4aeb86315
#
_entry.id   31aa16b48becd8c852b1d7a4aeb86315
#
_cell.length_a   1.000
_cell.length_b   1.000
_cell.length_c   1.000
_cell.angle_alpha   90.00
_cell.angle_beta   90.00
_cell.angle_gamma   90.00
#
_symmetry.space_group_name_H-M   'P 1'
#
loop_
_entity.id
_entity.type
_entity.pdbx_description
1 polymer ?
#
loop_
_entity_poly.entity_id
_entity_poly.type
_entity_poly.pdbx_seq_one_letter_code
_entity_poly.pdbx_strand_id
1 'polypeptide(L)'
;ATLIVGDAERPEDWADDRIFDRILLDVPCSATGVIRRHPDIKLLRRAEDIPALAARQARLLRALWQRLAPGGRLVYASCSALRAENAAVVADFLQTRTDARDSTATILRDLPLDPAIDSTIDSTRGPPADIGYRIAVGTADLDGFYYACLEKTKG
;
A
#
# COMPACT_ATOMS: atom_id res chain seq x y z
N ALA A 1 2.83 0.82 -23.23
CA ALA A 1 3.12 1.49 -21.96
C ALA A 1 4.20 2.53 -22.18
N THR A 2 4.10 3.67 -21.49
CA THR A 2 5.14 4.71 -21.45
C THR A 2 5.94 4.56 -20.17
N LEU A 3 7.26 4.45 -20.28
CA LEU A 3 8.17 4.41 -19.14
C LEU A 3 8.74 5.82 -18.91
N ILE A 4 8.60 6.32 -17.69
CA ILE A 4 9.15 7.62 -17.29
C ILE A 4 10.03 7.40 -16.07
N VAL A 5 11.25 7.94 -16.11
CA VAL A 5 12.15 7.97 -14.95
C VAL A 5 11.96 9.30 -14.24
N GLY A 6 11.58 9.25 -12.95
CA GLY A 6 11.32 10.45 -12.17
C GLY A 6 11.17 10.14 -10.68
N ASP A 7 11.20 11.18 -9.86
CA ASP A 7 10.96 11.05 -8.42
C ASP A 7 9.44 11.10 -8.15
N ALA A 8 8.89 10.00 -7.64
CA ALA A 8 7.46 9.91 -7.34
C ALA A 8 7.02 10.82 -6.17
N GLU A 9 7.95 11.34 -5.36
CA GLU A 9 7.66 12.39 -4.36
C GLU A 9 7.45 13.77 -5.02
N ARG A 10 7.86 13.93 -6.31
CA ARG A 10 7.72 15.17 -7.10
C ARG A 10 7.03 14.88 -8.44
N PRO A 11 5.74 14.52 -8.44
CA PRO A 11 5.02 14.19 -9.67
C PRO A 11 4.91 15.35 -10.67
N GLU A 12 5.11 16.59 -10.23
CA GLU A 12 5.17 17.78 -11.09
C GLU A 12 6.32 17.73 -12.10
N ASP A 13 7.41 17.05 -11.78
CA ASP A 13 8.60 16.99 -12.65
C ASP A 13 8.42 16.01 -13.84
N TRP A 14 7.45 15.10 -13.80
CA TRP A 14 7.30 14.05 -14.81
C TRP A 14 5.86 13.77 -15.26
N ALA A 15 4.87 14.17 -14.48
CA ALA A 15 3.47 13.90 -14.81
C ALA A 15 2.81 15.05 -15.59
N ASP A 16 3.47 16.20 -15.73
CA ASP A 16 2.87 17.42 -16.24
C ASP A 16 1.57 17.74 -15.48
N ASP A 17 0.50 18.11 -16.17
CA ASP A 17 -0.84 18.33 -15.60
C ASP A 17 -1.72 17.07 -15.62
N ARG A 18 -1.14 15.89 -15.87
CA ARG A 18 -1.91 14.64 -15.95
C ARG A 18 -2.53 14.28 -14.60
N ILE A 19 -3.78 13.91 -14.67
CA ILE A 19 -4.58 13.34 -13.58
C ILE A 19 -4.90 11.89 -13.95
N PHE A 20 -4.85 10.99 -12.97
CA PHE A 20 -4.99 9.56 -13.20
C PHE A 20 -6.26 9.01 -12.52
N ASP A 21 -6.99 8.14 -13.21
CA ASP A 21 -8.14 7.43 -12.62
C ASP A 21 -7.70 6.29 -11.71
N ARG A 22 -6.50 5.73 -11.98
CA ARG A 22 -5.94 4.60 -11.25
C ARG A 22 -4.46 4.80 -11.02
N ILE A 23 -4.04 4.61 -9.77
CA ILE A 23 -2.63 4.66 -9.37
C ILE A 23 -2.31 3.38 -8.60
N LEU A 24 -1.23 2.71 -8.98
CA LEU A 24 -0.58 1.68 -8.15
C LEU A 24 0.68 2.30 -7.56
N LEU A 25 0.73 2.38 -6.25
CA LEU A 25 1.87 2.88 -5.49
C LEU A 25 2.53 1.72 -4.75
N ASP A 26 3.57 1.15 -5.37
CA ASP A 26 4.46 0.19 -4.71
C ASP A 26 5.54 0.95 -3.96
N VAL A 27 5.43 0.97 -2.63
CA VAL A 27 6.27 1.85 -1.79
C VAL A 27 7.61 1.22 -1.44
N PRO A 28 8.69 2.02 -1.35
CA PRO A 28 9.93 1.55 -0.74
C PRO A 28 9.66 1.20 0.72
N CYS A 29 10.04 -0.03 1.13
CA CYS A 29 9.78 -0.54 2.47
C CYS A 29 10.95 -1.37 3.00
N SER A 30 10.85 -1.86 4.25
CA SER A 30 11.86 -2.72 4.86
C SER A 30 12.01 -4.08 4.19
N ALA A 31 11.03 -4.49 3.38
CA ALA A 31 10.95 -5.78 2.69
C ALA A 31 10.91 -7.00 3.66
N THR A 32 10.49 -6.79 4.91
CA THR A 32 10.45 -7.86 5.93
C THR A 32 9.47 -8.98 5.60
N GLY A 33 8.51 -8.74 4.71
CA GLY A 33 7.56 -9.77 4.25
C GLY A 33 8.16 -10.81 3.31
N VAL A 34 9.26 -10.47 2.62
CA VAL A 34 9.95 -11.36 1.67
C VAL A 34 11.25 -11.96 2.22
N ILE A 35 11.42 -11.91 3.53
CA ILE A 35 12.64 -12.34 4.25
C ILE A 35 12.98 -13.82 4.04
N ARG A 36 12.00 -14.65 3.68
CA ARG A 36 12.20 -16.06 3.34
C ARG A 36 13.07 -16.23 2.10
N ARG A 37 12.89 -15.36 1.11
CA ARG A 37 13.64 -15.35 -0.16
C ARG A 37 14.91 -14.50 -0.06
N HIS A 38 14.91 -13.51 0.82
CA HIS A 38 15.99 -12.55 1.02
C HIS A 38 16.43 -12.51 2.49
N PRO A 39 17.12 -13.56 2.99
CA PRO A 39 17.49 -13.66 4.41
C PRO A 39 18.51 -12.60 4.86
N ASP A 40 19.21 -11.98 3.93
CA ASP A 40 20.11 -10.85 4.14
C ASP A 40 19.41 -9.63 4.76
N ILE A 41 18.11 -9.49 4.55
CA ILE A 41 17.28 -8.43 5.17
C ILE A 41 17.44 -8.42 6.70
N LYS A 42 17.55 -9.59 7.33
CA LYS A 42 17.77 -9.70 8.80
C LYS A 42 19.06 -9.04 9.27
N LEU A 43 20.06 -9.00 8.42
CA LEU A 43 21.39 -8.45 8.74
C LEU A 43 21.50 -6.98 8.33
N LEU A 44 20.83 -6.57 7.26
CA LEU A 44 20.97 -5.26 6.65
C LEU A 44 19.99 -4.23 7.22
N ARG A 45 18.78 -4.65 7.65
CA ARG A 45 17.78 -3.73 8.21
C ARG A 45 18.07 -3.38 9.66
N ARG A 46 17.90 -2.10 9.98
CA ARG A 46 18.04 -1.54 11.31
C ARG A 46 16.72 -0.97 11.80
N ALA A 47 16.54 -0.88 13.11
CA ALA A 47 15.30 -0.37 13.70
C ALA A 47 15.01 1.09 13.29
N GLU A 48 16.05 1.90 13.15
CA GLU A 48 15.98 3.31 12.71
C GLU A 48 15.58 3.50 11.25
N ASP A 49 15.69 2.48 10.39
CA ASP A 49 15.25 2.54 8.99
C ASP A 49 13.71 2.61 8.91
N ILE A 50 13.00 1.99 9.85
CA ILE A 50 11.55 1.82 9.78
C ILE A 50 10.81 3.17 9.83
N PRO A 51 11.07 4.07 10.80
CA PRO A 51 10.41 5.37 10.81
C PRO A 51 10.78 6.24 9.61
N ALA A 52 12.01 6.13 9.08
CA ALA A 52 12.42 6.86 7.88
C ALA A 52 11.66 6.39 6.64
N LEU A 53 11.49 5.07 6.48
CA LEU A 53 10.71 4.47 5.40
C LEU A 53 9.24 4.84 5.51
N ALA A 54 8.64 4.72 6.69
CA ALA A 54 7.23 5.10 6.92
C ALA A 54 6.98 6.59 6.58
N ALA A 55 7.90 7.49 6.98
CA ALA A 55 7.82 8.90 6.63
C ALA A 55 7.90 9.14 5.11
N ARG A 56 8.76 8.40 4.41
CA ARG A 56 8.86 8.47 2.94
C ARG A 56 7.59 7.95 2.26
N GLN A 57 7.06 6.83 2.72
CA GLN A 57 5.80 6.26 2.22
C GLN A 57 4.64 7.26 2.35
N ALA A 58 4.55 7.93 3.50
CA ALA A 58 3.53 8.95 3.73
C ALA A 58 3.68 10.16 2.78
N ARG A 59 4.91 10.58 2.44
CA ARG A 59 5.13 11.65 1.45
C ARG A 59 4.73 11.23 0.05
N LEU A 60 5.13 10.02 -0.38
CA LEU A 60 4.75 9.44 -1.67
C LEU A 60 3.22 9.36 -1.83
N LEU A 61 2.54 8.84 -0.81
CA LEU A 61 1.08 8.71 -0.82
C LEU A 61 0.40 10.09 -0.96
N ARG A 62 0.85 11.10 -0.21
CA ARG A 62 0.32 12.47 -0.31
C ARG A 62 0.59 13.11 -1.68
N ALA A 63 1.80 12.95 -2.23
CA ALA A 63 2.17 13.52 -3.53
C ALA A 63 1.32 12.94 -4.66
N LEU A 64 1.21 11.62 -4.72
CA LEU A 64 0.44 10.94 -5.76
C LEU A 64 -1.08 11.10 -5.60
N TRP A 65 -1.57 11.30 -4.37
CA TRP A 65 -3.00 11.59 -4.15
C TRP A 65 -3.47 12.86 -4.86
N GLN A 66 -2.58 13.86 -5.00
CA GLN A 66 -2.91 15.10 -5.73
C GLN A 66 -3.14 14.83 -7.22
N ARG A 67 -2.53 13.77 -7.76
CA ARG A 67 -2.66 13.35 -9.15
C ARG A 67 -3.80 12.36 -9.40
N LEU A 68 -4.56 11.99 -8.37
CA LEU A 68 -5.71 11.10 -8.50
C LEU A 68 -6.97 11.90 -8.80
N ALA A 69 -7.74 11.46 -9.81
CA ALA A 69 -9.03 12.05 -10.16
C ALA A 69 -10.07 11.86 -9.04
N PRO A 70 -11.06 12.77 -8.90
CA PRO A 70 -12.25 12.50 -8.10
C PRO A 70 -12.97 11.22 -8.59
N GLY A 71 -13.27 10.29 -7.68
CA GLY A 71 -13.78 8.95 -7.99
C GLY A 71 -12.68 7.96 -8.45
N GLY A 72 -11.43 8.40 -8.51
CA GLY A 72 -10.28 7.55 -8.81
C GLY A 72 -9.90 6.66 -7.64
N ARG A 73 -9.05 5.67 -7.91
CA ARG A 73 -8.56 4.71 -6.92
C ARG A 73 -7.04 4.64 -6.91
N LEU A 74 -6.46 4.65 -5.72
CA LEU A 74 -5.04 4.41 -5.49
C LEU A 74 -4.89 3.12 -4.69
N VAL A 75 -4.09 2.18 -5.20
CA VAL A 75 -3.67 0.99 -4.47
C VAL A 75 -2.30 1.25 -3.89
N TYR A 76 -2.22 1.29 -2.57
CA TYR A 76 -0.98 1.29 -1.82
C TYR A 76 -0.54 -0.16 -1.62
N ALA A 77 0.68 -0.50 -2.02
CA ALA A 77 1.25 -1.83 -1.90
C ALA A 77 2.61 -1.80 -1.19
N SER A 78 2.88 -2.80 -0.37
CA SER A 78 4.15 -2.95 0.35
C SER A 78 4.44 -4.43 0.60
N CYS A 79 5.70 -4.82 0.50
CA CYS A 79 6.19 -6.13 0.93
C CYS A 79 6.77 -6.11 2.35
N SER A 80 6.33 -5.21 3.22
CA SER A 80 6.67 -5.18 4.64
C SER A 80 5.66 -5.96 5.47
N ALA A 81 6.12 -6.71 6.47
CA ALA A 81 5.28 -7.33 7.48
C ALA A 81 4.91 -6.37 8.63
N LEU A 82 5.50 -5.16 8.65
CA LEU A 82 5.42 -4.24 9.78
C LEU A 82 4.23 -3.29 9.66
N ARG A 83 3.39 -3.23 10.71
CA ARG A 83 2.24 -2.33 10.76
C ARG A 83 2.63 -0.85 10.60
N ALA A 84 3.83 -0.47 11.08
CA ALA A 84 4.34 0.90 11.00
C ALA A 84 4.52 1.40 9.56
N GLU A 85 4.81 0.50 8.62
CA GLU A 85 4.97 0.79 7.18
C GLU A 85 3.69 0.53 6.37
N ASN A 86 2.63 0.04 6.99
CA ASN A 86 1.41 -0.45 6.34
C ASN A 86 0.19 0.31 6.90
N ALA A 87 -0.63 -0.36 7.70
CA ALA A 87 -1.88 0.18 8.22
C ALA A 87 -1.71 1.49 9.01
N ALA A 88 -0.56 1.71 9.67
CA ALA A 88 -0.32 2.97 10.37
C ALA A 88 -0.18 4.15 9.40
N VAL A 89 0.59 3.99 8.32
CA VAL A 89 0.77 5.04 7.29
C VAL A 89 -0.57 5.38 6.63
N VAL A 90 -1.34 4.35 6.27
CA VAL A 90 -2.65 4.55 5.62
C VAL A 90 -3.67 5.16 6.59
N ALA A 91 -3.68 4.74 7.86
CA ALA A 91 -4.55 5.30 8.88
C ALA A 91 -4.31 6.80 9.10
N ASP A 92 -3.03 7.18 9.26
CA ASP A 92 -2.64 8.59 9.42
C ASP A 92 -3.04 9.43 8.19
N PHE A 93 -2.88 8.87 7.00
CA PHE A 93 -3.32 9.52 5.77
C PHE A 93 -4.84 9.75 5.77
N LEU A 94 -5.63 8.71 6.06
CA LEU A 94 -7.10 8.81 6.09
C LEU A 94 -7.61 9.77 7.15
N GLN A 95 -6.94 9.87 8.31
CA GLN A 95 -7.30 10.85 9.36
C GLN A 95 -7.10 12.30 8.92
N THR A 96 -6.15 12.55 8.01
CA THR A 96 -5.83 13.91 7.53
C THR A 96 -6.58 14.29 6.26
N ARG A 97 -7.41 13.39 5.68
CA ARG A 97 -8.05 13.57 4.39
C ARG A 97 -9.55 13.28 4.45
N THR A 98 -10.36 14.30 4.23
CA THR A 98 -11.83 14.17 4.16
C THR A 98 -12.32 13.64 2.80
N ASP A 99 -11.44 13.71 1.77
CA ASP A 99 -11.70 13.25 0.40
C ASP A 99 -11.21 11.82 0.13
N ALA A 100 -10.78 11.09 1.17
CA ALA A 100 -10.27 9.73 1.05
C ALA A 100 -11.06 8.73 1.89
N ARG A 101 -11.29 7.54 1.34
CA ARG A 101 -11.87 6.41 2.08
C ARG A 101 -11.15 5.11 1.74
N ASP A 102 -11.08 4.19 2.70
CA ASP A 102 -10.64 2.82 2.46
C ASP A 102 -11.78 2.02 1.79
N SER A 103 -11.54 1.51 0.59
CA SER A 103 -12.45 0.67 -0.18
C SER A 103 -11.94 -0.76 -0.33
N THR A 104 -10.88 -1.14 0.39
CA THR A 104 -10.20 -2.44 0.25
C THR A 104 -11.15 -3.62 0.40
N ALA A 105 -11.94 -3.65 1.45
CA ALA A 105 -12.89 -4.74 1.71
C ALA A 105 -13.96 -4.88 0.61
N THR A 106 -14.40 -3.77 0.04
CA THR A 106 -15.36 -3.77 -1.08
C THR A 106 -14.74 -4.36 -2.34
N ILE A 107 -13.52 -3.92 -2.68
CA ILE A 107 -12.80 -4.41 -3.86
C ILE A 107 -12.50 -5.91 -3.76
N LEU A 108 -12.00 -6.36 -2.61
CA LEU A 108 -11.67 -7.78 -2.39
C LEU A 108 -12.89 -8.69 -2.54
N ARG A 109 -14.08 -8.24 -2.12
CA ARG A 109 -15.32 -9.01 -2.26
C ARG A 109 -15.72 -9.23 -3.72
N ASP A 110 -15.42 -8.25 -4.58
CA ASP A 110 -15.80 -8.25 -5.99
C ASP A 110 -14.74 -8.91 -6.89
N LEU A 111 -13.55 -9.25 -6.35
CA LEU A 111 -12.51 -9.92 -7.10
C LEU A 111 -12.76 -11.44 -7.17
N PRO A 112 -12.64 -12.07 -8.36
CA PRO A 112 -12.60 -13.52 -8.48
C PRO A 112 -11.25 -14.01 -7.95
N LEU A 113 -11.17 -14.26 -6.65
CA LEU A 113 -9.95 -14.75 -6.01
C LEU A 113 -9.84 -16.27 -6.15
N ASP A 114 -8.60 -16.74 -6.27
CA ASP A 114 -8.33 -18.19 -6.14
C ASP A 114 -8.84 -18.68 -4.79
N PRO A 115 -9.57 -19.81 -4.70
CA PRO A 115 -10.09 -20.34 -3.44
C PRO A 115 -9.03 -20.52 -2.34
N ALA A 116 -7.78 -20.81 -2.71
CA ALA A 116 -6.67 -20.89 -1.77
C ALA A 116 -6.34 -19.51 -1.16
N ILE A 117 -6.47 -18.43 -1.93
CA ILE A 117 -6.31 -17.06 -1.46
C ILE A 117 -7.54 -16.61 -0.69
N ASP A 118 -8.74 -16.94 -1.18
CA ASP A 118 -10.01 -16.57 -0.55
C ASP A 118 -10.14 -17.16 0.87
N SER A 119 -9.75 -18.42 1.05
CA SER A 119 -9.71 -19.06 2.37
C SER A 119 -8.72 -18.39 3.35
N THR A 120 -7.65 -17.77 2.82
CA THR A 120 -6.68 -17.03 3.63
C THR A 120 -7.16 -15.62 4.00
N ILE A 121 -7.97 -15.01 3.13
CA ILE A 121 -8.58 -13.70 3.39
C ILE A 121 -9.47 -13.73 4.63
N ASP A 122 -10.27 -14.79 4.78
CA ASP A 122 -11.18 -14.91 5.91
C ASP A 122 -10.46 -15.22 7.23
N SER A 123 -9.35 -15.95 7.17
CA SER A 123 -8.55 -16.33 8.36
C SER A 123 -7.53 -15.27 8.78
N THR A 124 -7.12 -14.40 7.86
CA THR A 124 -6.14 -13.31 8.10
C THR A 124 -6.80 -11.95 8.32
N ARG A 125 -8.12 -11.88 8.27
CA ARG A 125 -8.83 -10.72 8.79
C ARG A 125 -8.42 -10.57 10.26
N GLY A 126 -7.46 -9.70 10.51
CA GLY A 126 -7.30 -9.07 11.80
C GLY A 126 -8.65 -8.47 12.22
N PRO A 127 -8.82 -8.08 13.48
CA PRO A 127 -10.08 -7.53 13.96
C PRO A 127 -10.60 -6.48 12.97
N PRO A 128 -11.93 -6.28 12.86
CA PRO A 128 -12.57 -5.42 11.84
C PRO A 128 -12.11 -3.95 11.82
N ALA A 129 -11.08 -3.63 12.59
CA ALA A 129 -10.44 -2.31 12.69
C ALA A 129 -9.17 -2.15 11.85
N ASP A 130 -8.68 -3.17 11.15
CA ASP A 130 -7.46 -3.01 10.37
C ASP A 130 -7.80 -2.49 8.97
N ILE A 131 -7.26 -1.30 8.67
CA ILE A 131 -7.29 -0.64 7.37
C ILE A 131 -6.46 -1.47 6.38
N GLY A 132 -7.00 -1.68 5.17
CA GLY A 132 -6.34 -2.45 4.14
C GLY A 132 -6.44 -3.97 4.32
N TYR A 133 -5.57 -4.69 3.60
CA TYR A 133 -5.50 -6.14 3.59
C TYR A 133 -4.06 -6.62 3.73
N ARG A 134 -3.82 -7.59 4.60
CA ARG A 134 -2.48 -8.14 4.85
C ARG A 134 -2.45 -9.64 4.54
N ILE A 135 -1.48 -10.05 3.73
CA ILE A 135 -1.05 -11.44 3.60
C ILE A 135 0.08 -11.67 4.61
N ALA A 136 -0.16 -12.54 5.59
CA ALA A 136 0.87 -12.86 6.57
C ALA A 136 1.96 -13.74 5.96
N VAL A 137 3.21 -13.54 6.40
CA VAL A 137 4.35 -14.37 5.94
C VAL A 137 4.07 -15.84 6.22
N GLY A 138 4.22 -16.70 5.20
CA GLY A 138 4.05 -18.15 5.30
C GLY A 138 2.60 -18.64 5.14
N THR A 139 1.62 -17.75 5.02
CA THR A 139 0.25 -18.14 4.68
C THR A 139 0.21 -18.78 3.29
N ALA A 140 -0.25 -20.02 3.18
CA ALA A 140 -0.27 -20.78 1.92
C ALA A 140 1.08 -20.72 1.16
N ASP A 141 2.20 -20.76 1.88
CA ASP A 141 3.56 -20.61 1.34
C ASP A 141 3.86 -19.27 0.65
N LEU A 142 2.98 -18.28 0.79
CA LEU A 142 3.16 -16.94 0.24
C LEU A 142 4.13 -16.09 1.08
N ASP A 143 4.70 -15.09 0.43
CA ASP A 143 5.38 -14.00 1.11
C ASP A 143 4.38 -13.04 1.77
N GLY A 144 4.88 -12.22 2.68
CA GLY A 144 4.09 -11.20 3.34
C GLY A 144 3.92 -9.96 2.46
N PHE A 145 2.67 -9.54 2.29
CA PHE A 145 2.30 -8.32 1.59
C PHE A 145 1.21 -7.55 2.32
N TYR A 146 1.14 -6.27 2.03
CA TYR A 146 0.06 -5.41 2.45
C TYR A 146 -0.47 -4.60 1.28
N TYR A 147 -1.80 -4.49 1.20
CA TYR A 147 -2.50 -3.70 0.19
C TYR A 147 -3.58 -2.84 0.85
N ALA A 148 -3.71 -1.59 0.42
CA ALA A 148 -4.85 -0.77 0.73
C ALA A 148 -5.36 -0.09 -0.54
N CYS A 149 -6.65 -0.24 -0.84
CA CYS A 149 -7.29 0.43 -1.94
C CYS A 149 -8.03 1.67 -1.42
N LEU A 150 -7.50 2.83 -1.77
CA LEU A 150 -8.05 4.12 -1.36
C LEU A 150 -8.84 4.73 -2.51
N GLU A 151 -10.06 5.16 -2.24
CA GLU A 151 -10.91 5.85 -3.22
C GLU A 151 -11.01 7.33 -2.87
N LYS A 152 -10.82 8.19 -3.89
CA LYS A 152 -11.02 9.62 -3.76
C LYS A 152 -12.48 9.94 -3.96
N THR A 153 -13.12 10.51 -2.94
CA THR A 153 -14.55 10.86 -3.03
C THR A 153 -14.78 11.94 -4.09
N LYS A 154 -15.96 11.87 -4.74
CA LYS A 154 -16.43 12.98 -5.54
C LYS A 154 -16.91 14.05 -4.58
N GLY A 155 -16.28 15.22 -4.59
CA GLY A 155 -16.72 16.38 -3.84
C GLY A 155 -18.14 16.81 -4.25
#